data_2eef8edacdef89b68dbe852f1b617a71
#
_entry.id   2eef8edacdef89b68dbe852f1b617a71
#
_cell.length_a   1.000
_cell.length_b   1.000
_cell.length_c   1.000
_cell.angle_alpha   90.00
_cell.angle_beta   90.00
_cell.angle_gamma   90.00
#
_symmetry.space_group_name_H-M   'P 1'
#
loop_
_entity.id
_entity.type
_entity.pdbx_description
1 polymer ?
#
loop_
_entity_poly.entity_id
_entity_poly.type
_entity_poly.pdbx_seq_one_letter_code
_entity_poly.pdbx_strand_id
1 'polypeptide(L)'
;MPGVTRRLGVRVVELIERKRDGGKLTAEEIDHLIQGYTKGEVPDYQMSAFLMAVVWRGMDAKETAALTASMVGSGERLDLSRFGRVVDKHSTGGVGDKTTLVVAPLVAACGLPVAKMSGRGLGFSGGTLDKLESFTGYRVDLTTAEFLAQLGRIGIVVTGQTKELAPADGLLYALRDATGTVPALPLIASSIMSKKIAAGAHAVVLDVKVGSGAFMKDLPSARALARAMVAIGVAHGLAVTCELTDMEQPLGRAVGNALEVAEAIETLRGRGPADLLKLVRLAGAEMLVRGRRSRDTKSALAAVDRALSDGSGLAKLRELVAAQGGDPRAVDDPGRLPRAPRVEHLVARRTAFVAAIAADRVGTASVRLGAGREKKGDPIDLRTGVVLHAKVGDRVERGQSYAEVHVAGKPADSDAIEEIRAAFRWSARRVAPRRLILGRIASR
;
A
#
# COMPACT_ATOMS: atom_id res chain seq x y z
N MET A 1 13.18 -9.55 -35.75
CA MET A 1 12.00 -10.06 -36.45
C MET A 1 10.84 -10.03 -35.47
N PRO A 2 9.72 -9.29 -35.70
CA PRO A 2 8.57 -9.33 -34.81
C PRO A 2 7.91 -10.69 -34.91
N GLY A 3 7.78 -11.37 -33.77
CA GLY A 3 7.20 -12.70 -33.66
C GLY A 3 5.76 -12.73 -34.16
N VAL A 4 5.51 -13.57 -35.12
CA VAL A 4 4.19 -13.93 -35.62
C VAL A 4 3.39 -14.51 -34.43
N THR A 5 2.45 -13.74 -33.92
CA THR A 5 1.47 -14.20 -32.93
C THR A 5 0.67 -15.32 -33.60
N ARG A 6 0.96 -16.56 -33.26
CA ARG A 6 0.15 -17.73 -33.66
C ARG A 6 -1.26 -17.46 -33.14
N ARG A 7 -2.23 -17.20 -34.04
CA ARG A 7 -3.64 -17.16 -33.66
C ARG A 7 -3.99 -18.50 -33.06
N LEU A 8 -4.21 -18.57 -31.76
CA LEU A 8 -4.85 -19.71 -31.12
C LEU A 8 -6.23 -19.83 -31.82
N GLY A 9 -6.52 -20.96 -32.46
CA GLY A 9 -7.81 -21.20 -33.12
C GLY A 9 -9.01 -21.34 -32.16
N VAL A 10 -8.86 -20.78 -30.92
CA VAL A 10 -9.83 -20.87 -29.82
C VAL A 10 -10.50 -19.50 -29.65
N ARG A 11 -11.82 -19.48 -29.63
CA ARG A 11 -12.57 -18.24 -29.39
C ARG A 11 -12.55 -17.86 -27.91
N VAL A 12 -12.54 -16.58 -27.63
CA VAL A 12 -12.55 -16.04 -26.24
C VAL A 12 -13.72 -16.62 -25.42
N VAL A 13 -14.90 -16.77 -26.02
CA VAL A 13 -16.07 -17.34 -25.33
C VAL A 13 -15.81 -18.76 -24.84
N GLU A 14 -15.09 -19.59 -25.61
CA GLU A 14 -14.76 -20.96 -25.22
C GLU A 14 -13.83 -21.02 -24.01
N LEU A 15 -12.90 -20.05 -23.89
CA LEU A 15 -12.03 -19.91 -22.72
C LEU A 15 -12.83 -19.48 -21.48
N ILE A 16 -13.79 -18.58 -21.66
CA ILE A 16 -14.69 -18.14 -20.60
C ILE A 16 -15.54 -19.32 -20.10
N GLU A 17 -16.15 -20.09 -21.03
CA GLU A 17 -16.97 -21.25 -20.70
C GLU A 17 -16.16 -22.32 -19.95
N ARG A 18 -14.97 -22.66 -20.45
CA ARG A 18 -14.07 -23.59 -19.77
C ARG A 18 -13.76 -23.15 -18.36
N LYS A 19 -13.43 -21.86 -18.14
CA LYS A 19 -13.15 -21.33 -16.80
C LYS A 19 -14.39 -21.33 -15.92
N ARG A 20 -15.54 -20.92 -16.45
CA ARG A 20 -16.85 -20.98 -15.77
C ARG A 20 -17.17 -22.37 -15.25
N ASP A 21 -16.90 -23.40 -16.06
CA ASP A 21 -17.24 -24.79 -15.77
C ASP A 21 -16.16 -25.50 -14.90
N GLY A 22 -15.14 -24.75 -14.44
CA GLY A 22 -14.10 -25.22 -13.53
C GLY A 22 -12.85 -25.79 -14.20
N GLY A 23 -12.78 -25.71 -15.53
CA GLY A 23 -11.59 -26.09 -16.29
C GLY A 23 -10.42 -25.13 -16.08
N LYS A 24 -9.22 -25.56 -16.45
CA LYS A 24 -7.98 -24.78 -16.37
C LYS A 24 -7.63 -24.25 -17.75
N LEU A 25 -7.01 -23.06 -17.76
CA LEU A 25 -6.46 -22.44 -18.95
C LEU A 25 -4.95 -22.61 -19.01
N THR A 26 -4.41 -22.79 -20.21
CA THR A 26 -2.96 -22.80 -20.42
C THR A 26 -2.38 -21.40 -20.36
N ALA A 27 -1.06 -21.30 -20.29
CA ALA A 27 -0.36 -20.00 -20.28
C ALA A 27 -0.62 -19.21 -21.57
N GLU A 28 -0.64 -19.91 -22.72
CA GLU A 28 -0.91 -19.32 -24.03
C GLU A 28 -2.34 -18.78 -24.14
N GLU A 29 -3.32 -19.52 -23.59
CA GLU A 29 -4.73 -19.10 -23.56
C GLU A 29 -4.94 -17.86 -22.67
N ILE A 30 -4.29 -17.82 -21.51
CA ILE A 30 -4.31 -16.64 -20.62
C ILE A 30 -3.63 -15.45 -21.30
N ASP A 31 -2.48 -15.67 -21.94
CA ASP A 31 -1.77 -14.62 -22.68
C ASP A 31 -2.64 -14.07 -23.82
N HIS A 32 -3.31 -14.94 -24.59
CA HIS A 32 -4.24 -14.51 -25.63
C HIS A 32 -5.36 -13.63 -25.10
N LEU A 33 -5.97 -13.97 -23.94
CA LEU A 33 -7.00 -13.16 -23.31
C LEU A 33 -6.46 -11.78 -22.88
N ILE A 34 -5.33 -11.74 -22.19
CA ILE A 34 -4.79 -10.53 -21.59
C ILE A 34 -4.20 -9.58 -22.66
N GLN A 35 -3.44 -10.11 -23.61
CA GLN A 35 -2.89 -9.32 -24.72
C GLN A 35 -4.00 -8.82 -25.64
N GLY A 36 -5.00 -9.68 -25.94
CA GLY A 36 -6.18 -9.28 -26.73
C GLY A 36 -6.98 -8.17 -26.03
N TYR A 37 -7.16 -8.26 -24.71
CA TYR A 37 -7.82 -7.19 -23.95
C TYR A 37 -7.02 -5.90 -23.95
N THR A 38 -5.72 -5.97 -23.75
CA THR A 38 -4.84 -4.80 -23.75
C THR A 38 -4.83 -4.08 -25.10
N LYS A 39 -5.01 -4.81 -26.21
CA LYS A 39 -5.10 -4.27 -27.58
C LYS A 39 -6.50 -3.83 -27.99
N GLY A 40 -7.53 -4.06 -27.15
CA GLY A 40 -8.92 -3.78 -27.46
C GLY A 40 -9.60 -4.83 -28.37
N GLU A 41 -8.97 -5.98 -28.61
CA GLU A 41 -9.50 -7.09 -29.41
C GLU A 41 -10.53 -7.92 -28.60
N VAL A 42 -10.38 -7.98 -27.27
CA VAL A 42 -11.33 -8.61 -26.33
C VAL A 42 -12.14 -7.48 -25.68
N PRO A 43 -13.46 -7.43 -25.87
CA PRO A 43 -14.29 -6.36 -25.30
C PRO A 43 -14.53 -6.55 -23.80
N ASP A 44 -14.87 -5.43 -23.10
CA ASP A 44 -15.08 -5.37 -21.66
C ASP A 44 -16.09 -6.41 -21.14
N TYR A 45 -17.18 -6.67 -21.87
CA TYR A 45 -18.19 -7.64 -21.44
C TYR A 45 -17.66 -9.07 -21.43
N GLN A 46 -16.78 -9.45 -22.35
CA GLN A 46 -16.12 -10.76 -22.34
C GLN A 46 -15.08 -10.86 -21.23
N MET A 47 -14.26 -9.82 -21.07
CA MET A 47 -13.29 -9.79 -19.99
C MET A 47 -13.98 -9.78 -18.61
N SER A 48 -15.09 -9.04 -18.45
CA SER A 48 -15.90 -9.07 -17.22
C SER A 48 -16.43 -10.47 -16.89
N ALA A 49 -16.92 -11.20 -17.90
CA ALA A 49 -17.38 -12.59 -17.74
C ALA A 49 -16.23 -13.52 -17.31
N PHE A 50 -15.05 -13.38 -17.92
CA PHE A 50 -13.84 -14.11 -17.52
C PHE A 50 -13.43 -13.81 -16.08
N LEU A 51 -13.36 -12.53 -15.71
CA LEU A 51 -13.01 -12.10 -14.35
C LEU A 51 -14.01 -12.64 -13.32
N MET A 52 -15.31 -12.66 -13.62
CA MET A 52 -16.32 -13.22 -12.74
C MET A 52 -16.19 -14.76 -12.64
N ALA A 53 -15.85 -15.46 -13.73
CA ALA A 53 -15.53 -16.88 -13.69
C ALA A 53 -14.33 -17.17 -12.78
N VAL A 54 -13.30 -16.30 -12.79
CA VAL A 54 -12.16 -16.40 -11.87
C VAL A 54 -12.57 -16.13 -10.41
N VAL A 55 -13.49 -15.20 -10.14
CA VAL A 55 -14.01 -14.96 -8.78
C VAL A 55 -14.64 -16.23 -8.20
N TRP A 56 -15.43 -16.94 -9.02
CA TRP A 56 -16.16 -18.13 -8.58
C TRP A 56 -15.32 -19.40 -8.55
N ARG A 57 -14.42 -19.59 -9.51
CA ARG A 57 -13.66 -20.84 -9.70
C ARG A 57 -12.22 -20.74 -9.23
N GLY A 58 -11.72 -19.52 -9.00
CA GLY A 58 -10.32 -19.27 -8.71
C GLY A 58 -9.41 -19.53 -9.90
N MET A 59 -8.13 -19.46 -9.65
CA MET A 59 -7.03 -19.88 -10.54
C MET A 59 -6.03 -20.66 -9.71
N ASP A 60 -5.44 -21.70 -10.27
CA ASP A 60 -4.33 -22.40 -9.61
C ASP A 60 -3.03 -21.58 -9.70
N ALA A 61 -1.96 -22.12 -9.11
CA ALA A 61 -0.68 -21.42 -9.06
C ALA A 61 -0.07 -21.21 -10.47
N LYS A 62 -0.29 -22.15 -11.40
CA LYS A 62 0.21 -22.05 -12.78
C LYS A 62 -0.55 -20.98 -13.57
N GLU A 63 -1.86 -21.00 -13.49
CA GLU A 63 -2.73 -19.99 -14.10
C GLU A 63 -2.42 -18.58 -13.55
N THR A 64 -2.27 -18.46 -12.22
CA THR A 64 -1.95 -17.17 -11.58
C THR A 64 -0.58 -16.64 -11.99
N ALA A 65 0.42 -17.51 -12.13
CA ALA A 65 1.75 -17.14 -12.63
C ALA A 65 1.69 -16.72 -14.11
N ALA A 66 0.94 -17.45 -14.95
CA ALA A 66 0.73 -17.11 -16.36
C ALA A 66 0.02 -15.76 -16.52
N LEU A 67 -1.04 -15.52 -15.74
CA LEU A 67 -1.71 -14.21 -15.70
C LEU A 67 -0.74 -13.08 -15.34
N THR A 68 0.07 -13.30 -14.31
CA THR A 68 1.06 -12.29 -13.89
C THR A 68 2.10 -12.06 -14.98
N ALA A 69 2.62 -13.11 -15.61
CA ALA A 69 3.60 -13.01 -16.69
C ALA A 69 3.03 -12.25 -17.89
N SER A 70 1.79 -12.53 -18.29
CA SER A 70 1.12 -11.83 -19.38
C SER A 70 0.89 -10.35 -19.06
N MET A 71 0.50 -10.01 -17.82
CA MET A 71 0.37 -8.62 -17.37
C MET A 71 1.71 -7.89 -17.40
N VAL A 72 2.81 -8.52 -16.96
CA VAL A 72 4.17 -7.96 -17.05
C VAL A 72 4.58 -7.76 -18.52
N GLY A 73 4.30 -8.74 -19.37
CA GLY A 73 4.64 -8.70 -20.81
C GLY A 73 3.79 -7.74 -21.63
N SER A 74 2.74 -7.15 -21.07
CA SER A 74 1.86 -6.20 -21.78
C SER A 74 2.49 -4.83 -21.99
N GLY A 75 3.59 -4.52 -21.31
CA GLY A 75 4.27 -3.22 -21.39
C GLY A 75 5.76 -3.30 -21.15
N GLU A 76 6.35 -2.17 -20.81
CA GLU A 76 7.78 -2.08 -20.51
C GLU A 76 8.14 -2.76 -19.18
N ARG A 77 9.39 -3.21 -19.11
CA ARG A 77 10.02 -3.64 -17.86
C ARG A 77 11.28 -2.82 -17.63
N LEU A 78 11.41 -2.22 -16.46
CA LEU A 78 12.60 -1.44 -16.14
C LEU A 78 13.79 -2.35 -15.85
N ASP A 79 14.93 -2.01 -16.45
CA ASP A 79 16.21 -2.58 -16.06
C ASP A 79 16.90 -1.66 -15.03
N LEU A 80 16.95 -2.12 -13.79
CA LEU A 80 17.59 -1.42 -12.69
C LEU A 80 18.98 -1.97 -12.33
N SER A 81 19.54 -2.89 -13.14
CA SER A 81 20.81 -3.60 -12.86
C SER A 81 22.00 -2.64 -12.65
N ARG A 82 22.03 -1.52 -13.38
CA ARG A 82 23.06 -0.48 -13.25
C ARG A 82 23.12 0.20 -11.87
N PHE A 83 22.06 0.09 -11.07
CA PHE A 83 22.00 0.65 -9.71
C PHE A 83 22.35 -0.40 -8.63
N GLY A 84 22.85 -1.56 -9.03
CA GLY A 84 23.06 -2.70 -8.14
C GLY A 84 21.75 -3.34 -7.68
N ARG A 85 21.68 -3.76 -6.44
CA ARG A 85 20.44 -4.32 -5.90
C ARG A 85 19.48 -3.21 -5.49
N VAL A 86 18.30 -3.22 -6.08
CA VAL A 86 17.23 -2.27 -5.80
C VAL A 86 16.08 -3.00 -5.11
N VAL A 87 15.49 -2.37 -4.12
CA VAL A 87 14.38 -2.95 -3.35
C VAL A 87 13.11 -2.09 -3.42
N ASP A 88 11.98 -2.73 -3.16
CA ASP A 88 10.69 -2.06 -3.03
C ASP A 88 9.95 -2.55 -1.77
N LYS A 89 9.05 -1.74 -1.27
CA LYS A 89 8.08 -2.07 -0.21
C LYS A 89 6.68 -1.84 -0.74
N HIS A 90 5.79 -2.78 -0.51
CA HIS A 90 4.38 -2.61 -0.83
C HIS A 90 3.50 -2.96 0.37
N SER A 91 2.33 -2.34 0.44
CA SER A 91 1.28 -2.70 1.38
C SER A 91 0.02 -3.06 0.63
N THR A 92 -0.74 -4.02 1.13
CA THR A 92 -2.06 -4.34 0.58
C THR A 92 -3.11 -3.26 0.86
N GLY A 93 -2.73 -2.20 1.57
CA GLY A 93 -3.61 -1.10 1.95
C GLY A 93 -4.21 -1.29 3.35
N GLY A 94 -4.28 -0.21 4.08
CA GLY A 94 -4.83 -0.16 5.43
C GLY A 94 -5.02 1.26 5.93
N VAL A 95 -5.77 1.40 7.01
CA VAL A 95 -6.08 2.69 7.64
C VAL A 95 -4.87 3.21 8.41
N GLY A 96 -4.44 4.43 8.09
CA GLY A 96 -3.25 5.04 8.70
C GLY A 96 -1.92 4.42 8.24
N ASP A 97 -1.89 3.71 7.11
CA ASP A 97 -0.65 3.09 6.61
C ASP A 97 0.24 4.12 5.90
N LYS A 98 1.11 4.72 6.66
CA LYS A 98 2.19 5.64 6.25
C LYS A 98 3.57 4.97 6.22
N THR A 99 3.63 3.65 6.34
CA THR A 99 4.88 2.87 6.48
C THR A 99 5.90 3.21 5.40
N THR A 100 5.46 3.39 4.14
CA THR A 100 6.33 3.72 3.00
C THR A 100 7.08 5.03 3.21
N LEU A 101 6.42 6.07 3.77
CA LEU A 101 7.02 7.39 3.98
C LEU A 101 8.19 7.36 4.98
N VAL A 102 8.23 6.33 5.81
CA VAL A 102 9.29 6.14 6.81
C VAL A 102 10.32 5.11 6.33
N VAL A 103 9.86 3.94 5.88
CA VAL A 103 10.77 2.82 5.52
C VAL A 103 11.62 3.14 4.29
N ALA A 104 11.04 3.76 3.26
CA ALA A 104 11.79 4.03 2.04
C ALA A 104 12.98 4.97 2.26
N PRO A 105 12.83 6.13 2.96
CA PRO A 105 13.96 6.97 3.32
C PRO A 105 14.99 6.28 4.23
N LEU A 106 14.55 5.50 5.23
CA LEU A 106 15.46 4.78 6.13
C LEU A 106 16.35 3.80 5.37
N VAL A 107 15.75 2.99 4.50
CA VAL A 107 16.48 1.98 3.71
C VAL A 107 17.44 2.65 2.72
N ALA A 108 17.00 3.74 2.07
CA ALA A 108 17.86 4.52 1.17
C ALA A 108 19.02 5.19 1.92
N ALA A 109 18.79 5.71 3.13
CA ALA A 109 19.84 6.25 4.00
C ALA A 109 20.87 5.19 4.41
N CYS A 110 20.47 3.91 4.53
CA CYS A 110 21.38 2.79 4.74
C CYS A 110 22.17 2.39 3.47
N GLY A 111 22.04 3.13 2.36
CA GLY A 111 22.78 2.91 1.12
C GLY A 111 22.21 1.78 0.24
N LEU A 112 20.93 1.43 0.38
CA LEU A 112 20.25 0.47 -0.48
C LEU A 112 19.19 1.22 -1.32
N PRO A 113 19.32 1.27 -2.66
CA PRO A 113 18.40 2.01 -3.51
C PRO A 113 16.96 1.49 -3.41
N VAL A 114 16.01 2.43 -3.29
CA VAL A 114 14.56 2.16 -3.20
C VAL A 114 13.84 2.76 -4.40
N ALA A 115 13.30 1.89 -5.26
CA ALA A 115 12.54 2.25 -6.44
C ALA A 115 11.07 1.89 -6.21
N LYS A 116 10.26 2.88 -5.84
CA LYS A 116 8.88 2.68 -5.40
C LYS A 116 7.88 3.25 -6.39
N MET A 117 7.08 2.37 -6.97
CA MET A 117 5.83 2.76 -7.62
C MET A 117 4.66 2.51 -6.69
N SER A 118 3.83 3.52 -6.49
CA SER A 118 2.73 3.53 -5.54
C SER A 118 1.41 3.95 -6.20
N GLY A 119 0.33 3.87 -5.44
CA GLY A 119 -1.02 4.23 -5.88
C GLY A 119 -1.64 5.36 -5.06
N ARG A 120 -2.74 5.89 -5.59
CA ARG A 120 -3.67 6.76 -4.87
C ARG A 120 -4.56 5.95 -3.94
N GLY A 121 -5.22 6.62 -3.01
CA GLY A 121 -6.16 6.00 -2.09
C GLY A 121 -7.39 5.44 -2.80
N LEU A 122 -7.90 4.35 -2.26
CA LEU A 122 -9.11 3.69 -2.72
C LEU A 122 -9.96 3.24 -1.52
N GLY A 123 -11.26 3.49 -1.58
CA GLY A 123 -12.20 3.20 -0.49
C GLY A 123 -11.74 3.89 0.79
N PHE A 124 -11.74 3.17 1.90
CA PHE A 124 -11.35 3.68 3.23
C PHE A 124 -9.82 3.77 3.45
N SER A 125 -9.01 3.39 2.49
CA SER A 125 -7.54 3.38 2.59
C SER A 125 -6.93 4.59 1.89
N GLY A 126 -6.18 5.42 2.61
CA GLY A 126 -5.44 6.55 2.05
C GLY A 126 -4.24 6.12 1.19
N GLY A 127 -4.00 6.81 0.06
CA GLY A 127 -2.90 6.51 -0.86
C GLY A 127 -1.57 7.12 -0.45
N THR A 128 -0.48 6.44 -0.76
CA THR A 128 0.87 6.98 -0.53
C THR A 128 1.12 8.24 -1.34
N LEU A 129 0.63 8.29 -2.58
CA LEU A 129 0.79 9.47 -3.46
C LEU A 129 0.01 10.67 -2.92
N ASP A 130 -1.23 10.45 -2.47
CA ASP A 130 -2.07 11.49 -1.90
C ASP A 130 -1.42 12.11 -0.64
N LYS A 131 -0.76 11.30 0.17
CA LYS A 131 0.01 11.77 1.33
C LYS A 131 1.20 12.62 0.92
N LEU A 132 1.98 12.18 -0.07
CA LEU A 132 3.14 12.92 -0.57
C LEU A 132 2.76 14.27 -1.20
N GLU A 133 1.58 14.37 -1.83
CA GLU A 133 1.04 15.64 -2.33
C GLU A 133 0.73 16.66 -1.22
N SER A 134 0.79 16.28 0.06
CA SER A 134 0.76 17.22 1.18
C SER A 134 2.02 18.09 1.26
N PHE A 135 3.13 17.69 0.64
CA PHE A 135 4.25 18.57 0.39
C PHE A 135 3.95 19.43 -0.83
N THR A 136 3.72 20.73 -0.63
CA THR A 136 3.37 21.65 -1.73
C THR A 136 4.37 21.54 -2.87
N GLY A 137 3.86 21.27 -4.08
CA GLY A 137 4.67 21.13 -5.30
C GLY A 137 5.22 19.73 -5.58
N TYR A 138 4.99 18.75 -4.68
CA TYR A 138 5.51 17.39 -4.89
C TYR A 138 4.87 16.73 -6.13
N ARG A 139 5.74 16.28 -7.04
CA ARG A 139 5.34 15.58 -8.27
C ARG A 139 5.28 14.07 -8.04
N VAL A 140 4.13 13.48 -8.34
CA VAL A 140 3.88 12.02 -8.25
C VAL A 140 3.91 11.33 -9.61
N ASP A 141 4.05 12.08 -10.70
CA ASP A 141 4.03 11.64 -12.10
C ASP A 141 5.41 11.92 -12.74
N LEU A 142 6.33 11.03 -12.55
CA LEU A 142 7.64 11.08 -13.20
C LEU A 142 7.63 10.22 -14.46
N THR A 143 8.29 10.70 -15.50
CA THR A 143 8.63 9.87 -16.67
C THR A 143 9.63 8.79 -16.28
N THR A 144 9.72 7.72 -17.07
CA THR A 144 10.73 6.66 -16.86
C THR A 144 12.15 7.22 -16.80
N ALA A 145 12.48 8.20 -17.65
CA ALA A 145 13.79 8.85 -17.66
C ALA A 145 14.07 9.63 -16.37
N GLU A 146 13.12 10.43 -15.87
CA GLU A 146 13.22 11.15 -14.61
C GLU A 146 13.33 10.19 -13.42
N PHE A 147 12.55 9.11 -13.42
CA PHE A 147 12.61 8.05 -12.42
C PHE A 147 14.01 7.43 -12.30
N LEU A 148 14.59 7.02 -13.44
CA LEU A 148 15.92 6.42 -13.48
C LEU A 148 17.03 7.43 -13.13
N ALA A 149 16.93 8.67 -13.59
CA ALA A 149 17.88 9.73 -13.27
C ALA A 149 17.88 10.04 -11.75
N GLN A 150 16.70 10.16 -11.15
CA GLN A 150 16.57 10.42 -9.72
C GLN A 150 17.09 9.25 -8.89
N LEU A 151 16.73 8.01 -9.25
CA LEU A 151 17.23 6.82 -8.56
C LEU A 151 18.77 6.77 -8.55
N GLY A 152 19.42 7.10 -9.69
CA GLY A 152 20.87 7.18 -9.77
C GLY A 152 21.49 8.29 -8.94
N ARG A 153 20.81 9.44 -8.85
CA ARG A 153 21.32 10.64 -8.16
C ARG A 153 21.21 10.54 -6.63
N ILE A 154 20.07 10.09 -6.11
CA ILE A 154 19.78 10.13 -4.67
C ILE A 154 19.42 8.77 -4.05
N GLY A 155 19.36 7.69 -4.83
CA GLY A 155 19.08 6.34 -4.34
C GLY A 155 17.64 6.09 -3.89
N ILE A 156 16.71 7.03 -4.11
CA ILE A 156 15.30 6.88 -3.75
C ILE A 156 14.40 7.57 -4.74
N VAL A 157 13.29 6.91 -5.09
CA VAL A 157 12.20 7.49 -5.87
C VAL A 157 10.86 6.90 -5.43
N VAL A 158 9.83 7.75 -5.28
CA VAL A 158 8.46 7.33 -4.95
C VAL A 158 7.49 8.07 -5.87
N THR A 159 6.91 7.37 -6.83
CA THR A 159 6.06 7.95 -7.87
C THR A 159 4.84 7.09 -8.17
N GLY A 160 3.93 7.59 -8.96
CA GLY A 160 2.86 6.82 -9.59
C GLY A 160 3.39 5.82 -10.61
N GLN A 161 2.55 4.88 -10.98
CA GLN A 161 2.85 3.96 -12.08
C GLN A 161 2.76 4.72 -13.41
N THR A 162 3.75 4.57 -14.28
CA THR A 162 3.67 5.07 -15.64
C THR A 162 2.71 4.21 -16.48
N LYS A 163 2.15 4.76 -17.55
CA LYS A 163 1.20 4.05 -18.42
C LYS A 163 1.86 2.90 -19.18
N GLU A 164 3.16 2.96 -19.35
CA GLU A 164 3.96 1.98 -20.10
C GLU A 164 4.26 0.71 -19.28
N LEU A 165 4.19 0.78 -17.94
CA LEU A 165 4.50 -0.35 -17.06
C LEU A 165 3.24 -1.16 -16.75
N ALA A 166 3.21 -2.41 -17.23
CA ALA A 166 2.11 -3.35 -17.04
C ALA A 166 0.72 -2.72 -17.34
N PRO A 167 0.48 -2.16 -18.54
CA PRO A 167 -0.78 -1.48 -18.90
C PRO A 167 -2.01 -2.38 -18.74
N ALA A 168 -1.86 -3.70 -18.95
CA ALA A 168 -2.93 -4.66 -18.70
C ALA A 168 -3.46 -4.60 -17.27
N ASP A 169 -2.60 -4.37 -16.26
CA ASP A 169 -3.05 -4.23 -14.86
C ASP A 169 -3.96 -3.02 -14.70
N GLY A 170 -3.60 -1.89 -15.28
CA GLY A 170 -4.40 -0.66 -15.19
C GLY A 170 -5.80 -0.83 -15.78
N LEU A 171 -5.89 -1.46 -16.96
CA LEU A 171 -7.16 -1.76 -17.64
C LEU A 171 -8.00 -2.76 -16.85
N LEU A 172 -7.39 -3.89 -16.46
CA LEU A 172 -8.08 -4.93 -15.68
C LEU A 172 -8.55 -4.39 -14.33
N TYR A 173 -7.75 -3.58 -13.63
CA TYR A 173 -8.13 -3.03 -12.34
C TYR A 173 -9.32 -2.08 -12.45
N ALA A 174 -9.34 -1.22 -13.47
CA ALA A 174 -10.47 -0.32 -13.73
C ALA A 174 -11.77 -1.10 -14.00
N LEU A 175 -11.68 -2.17 -14.80
CA LEU A 175 -12.82 -3.05 -15.07
C LEU A 175 -13.27 -3.81 -13.82
N ARG A 176 -12.34 -4.32 -13.03
CA ARG A 176 -12.63 -5.05 -11.79
C ARG A 176 -13.35 -4.19 -10.75
N ASP A 177 -12.96 -2.92 -10.63
CA ASP A 177 -13.61 -1.96 -9.74
C ASP A 177 -15.08 -1.76 -10.12
N ALA A 178 -15.36 -1.63 -11.42
CA ALA A 178 -16.72 -1.45 -11.94
C ALA A 178 -17.59 -2.72 -11.89
N THR A 179 -16.98 -3.92 -11.88
CA THR A 179 -17.68 -5.21 -12.01
C THR A 179 -17.75 -6.04 -10.73
N GLY A 180 -17.26 -5.50 -9.59
CA GLY A 180 -17.25 -6.19 -8.30
C GLY A 180 -16.31 -7.40 -8.25
N THR A 181 -15.29 -7.47 -9.10
CA THR A 181 -14.35 -8.60 -9.19
C THR A 181 -12.99 -8.32 -8.53
N VAL A 182 -12.85 -7.20 -7.79
CA VAL A 182 -11.62 -6.85 -7.06
C VAL A 182 -11.21 -7.93 -6.05
N PRO A 183 -12.08 -8.52 -5.21
CA PRO A 183 -11.65 -9.35 -4.07
C PRO A 183 -11.20 -10.78 -4.42
N ALA A 184 -10.99 -11.12 -5.69
CA ALA A 184 -10.48 -12.44 -6.08
C ALA A 184 -8.97 -12.56 -5.80
N LEU A 185 -8.56 -13.53 -4.97
CA LEU A 185 -7.18 -13.72 -4.52
C LEU A 185 -6.16 -13.79 -5.66
N PRO A 186 -6.36 -14.61 -6.75
CA PRO A 186 -5.40 -14.66 -7.86
C PRO A 186 -5.24 -13.32 -8.55
N LEU A 187 -6.36 -12.58 -8.72
CA LEU A 187 -6.38 -11.28 -9.37
C LEU A 187 -5.67 -10.21 -8.53
N ILE A 188 -5.81 -10.26 -7.19
CA ILE A 188 -5.08 -9.38 -6.26
C ILE A 188 -3.58 -9.67 -6.33
N ALA A 189 -3.19 -10.95 -6.23
CA ALA A 189 -1.79 -11.35 -6.26
C ALA A 189 -1.10 -10.93 -7.56
N SER A 190 -1.74 -11.21 -8.71
CA SER A 190 -1.21 -10.85 -10.04
C SER A 190 -1.12 -9.34 -10.23
N SER A 191 -2.12 -8.58 -9.80
CA SER A 191 -2.12 -7.11 -9.87
C SER A 191 -0.98 -6.48 -9.06
N ILE A 192 -0.73 -6.97 -7.85
CA ILE A 192 0.38 -6.47 -7.03
C ILE A 192 1.72 -6.85 -7.67
N MET A 193 1.90 -8.13 -7.98
CA MET A 193 3.19 -8.66 -8.38
C MET A 193 3.61 -8.25 -9.79
N SER A 194 2.69 -8.11 -10.74
CA SER A 194 3.02 -7.64 -12.09
C SER A 194 3.70 -6.27 -12.07
N LYS A 195 3.20 -5.33 -11.27
CA LYS A 195 3.81 -4.00 -11.10
C LYS A 195 5.19 -4.06 -10.47
N LYS A 196 5.40 -4.95 -9.49
CA LYS A 196 6.69 -5.08 -8.79
C LYS A 196 7.75 -5.71 -9.69
N ILE A 197 7.34 -6.67 -10.51
CA ILE A 197 8.21 -7.32 -11.49
C ILE A 197 8.53 -6.35 -12.64
N ALA A 198 7.52 -5.65 -13.19
CA ALA A 198 7.72 -4.67 -14.26
C ALA A 198 8.60 -3.49 -13.82
N ALA A 199 8.49 -3.04 -12.56
CA ALA A 199 9.33 -1.99 -11.99
C ALA A 199 10.81 -2.40 -11.78
N GLY A 200 11.17 -3.67 -12.01
CA GLY A 200 12.56 -4.12 -12.04
C GLY A 200 13.24 -4.28 -10.67
N ALA A 201 12.52 -4.24 -9.54
CA ALA A 201 13.10 -4.46 -8.23
C ALA A 201 13.68 -5.88 -8.10
N HIS A 202 14.75 -6.04 -7.33
CA HIS A 202 15.41 -7.34 -7.05
C HIS A 202 14.83 -8.03 -5.80
N ALA A 203 14.25 -7.24 -4.90
CA ALA A 203 13.58 -7.75 -3.73
C ALA A 203 12.39 -6.85 -3.36
N VAL A 204 11.36 -7.45 -2.78
CA VAL A 204 10.19 -6.72 -2.28
C VAL A 204 9.76 -7.24 -0.92
N VAL A 205 9.46 -6.31 -0.02
CA VAL A 205 8.81 -6.60 1.25
C VAL A 205 7.35 -6.16 1.15
N LEU A 206 6.45 -7.11 1.33
CA LEU A 206 5.01 -6.94 1.21
C LEU A 206 4.40 -6.96 2.62
N ASP A 207 3.73 -5.88 2.99
CA ASP A 207 2.97 -5.76 4.24
C ASP A 207 1.51 -6.12 3.95
N VAL A 208 1.13 -7.34 4.30
CA VAL A 208 -0.22 -7.88 4.10
C VAL A 208 -1.04 -7.57 5.33
N LYS A 209 -1.89 -6.56 5.22
CA LYS A 209 -2.77 -6.10 6.29
C LYS A 209 -3.93 -7.06 6.50
N VAL A 210 -4.27 -7.31 7.78
CA VAL A 210 -5.31 -8.26 8.21
C VAL A 210 -6.23 -7.60 9.24
N GLY A 211 -7.52 -7.58 8.98
CA GLY A 211 -8.53 -7.05 9.90
C GLY A 211 -9.55 -6.13 9.25
N SER A 212 -10.38 -5.50 10.07
CA SER A 212 -11.49 -4.64 9.61
C SER A 212 -11.03 -3.51 8.69
N GLY A 213 -9.88 -2.90 8.99
CA GLY A 213 -9.30 -1.81 8.21
C GLY A 213 -8.43 -2.28 7.02
N ALA A 214 -8.51 -3.53 6.59
CA ALA A 214 -7.75 -4.12 5.48
C ALA A 214 -8.65 -4.80 4.46
N PHE A 215 -8.10 -5.12 3.28
CA PHE A 215 -8.80 -5.94 2.29
C PHE A 215 -8.91 -7.41 2.75
N MET A 216 -7.84 -7.95 3.36
CA MET A 216 -7.89 -9.30 3.96
C MET A 216 -8.50 -9.22 5.35
N LYS A 217 -9.69 -9.83 5.51
CA LYS A 217 -10.45 -9.75 6.77
C LYS A 217 -9.99 -10.78 7.81
N ASP A 218 -9.34 -11.85 7.38
CA ASP A 218 -8.90 -12.94 8.22
C ASP A 218 -7.47 -13.41 7.88
N LEU A 219 -6.85 -14.08 8.84
CA LEU A 219 -5.47 -14.56 8.73
C LEU A 219 -5.30 -15.71 7.71
N PRO A 220 -6.23 -16.67 7.55
CA PRO A 220 -6.17 -17.69 6.51
C PRO A 220 -6.09 -17.10 5.09
N SER A 221 -6.98 -16.19 4.75
CA SER A 221 -7.01 -15.51 3.45
C SER A 221 -5.73 -14.71 3.20
N ALA A 222 -5.25 -13.98 4.21
CA ALA A 222 -3.99 -13.23 4.13
C ALA A 222 -2.78 -14.14 3.91
N ARG A 223 -2.73 -15.31 4.57
CA ARG A 223 -1.69 -16.32 4.35
C ARG A 223 -1.74 -16.92 2.95
N ALA A 224 -2.94 -17.16 2.41
CA ALA A 224 -3.11 -17.66 1.06
C ALA A 224 -2.60 -16.63 0.04
N LEU A 225 -2.96 -15.35 0.18
CA LEU A 225 -2.47 -14.25 -0.64
C LEU A 225 -0.94 -14.13 -0.57
N ALA A 226 -0.38 -14.16 0.64
CA ALA A 226 1.07 -14.06 0.85
C ALA A 226 1.82 -15.23 0.17
N ARG A 227 1.33 -16.46 0.27
CA ARG A 227 1.93 -17.62 -0.41
C ARG A 227 1.88 -17.47 -1.92
N ALA A 228 0.75 -17.00 -2.47
CA ALA A 228 0.61 -16.76 -3.91
C ALA A 228 1.63 -15.71 -4.40
N MET A 229 1.75 -14.58 -3.69
CA MET A 229 2.70 -13.52 -4.06
C MET A 229 4.16 -13.99 -3.95
N VAL A 230 4.51 -14.77 -2.91
CA VAL A 230 5.86 -15.35 -2.79
C VAL A 230 6.13 -16.32 -3.94
N ALA A 231 5.18 -17.21 -4.29
CA ALA A 231 5.33 -18.14 -5.41
C ALA A 231 5.54 -17.43 -6.74
N ILE A 232 4.74 -16.39 -7.02
CA ILE A 232 4.89 -15.54 -8.22
C ILE A 232 6.29 -14.90 -8.24
N GLY A 233 6.72 -14.32 -7.12
CA GLY A 233 8.04 -13.68 -7.03
C GLY A 233 9.18 -14.66 -7.33
N VAL A 234 9.16 -15.84 -6.73
CA VAL A 234 10.15 -16.90 -6.97
C VAL A 234 10.20 -17.28 -8.45
N ALA A 235 9.04 -17.46 -9.10
CA ALA A 235 8.96 -17.79 -10.52
C ALA A 235 9.59 -16.72 -11.43
N HIS A 236 9.71 -15.48 -10.96
CA HIS A 236 10.30 -14.36 -11.70
C HIS A 236 11.67 -13.90 -11.16
N GLY A 237 12.31 -14.69 -10.28
CA GLY A 237 13.63 -14.36 -9.73
C GLY A 237 13.62 -13.19 -8.73
N LEU A 238 12.46 -12.79 -8.21
CA LEU A 238 12.27 -11.72 -7.24
C LEU A 238 12.30 -12.29 -5.82
N ALA A 239 13.15 -11.78 -4.95
CA ALA A 239 13.14 -12.14 -3.54
C ALA A 239 11.94 -11.46 -2.84
N VAL A 240 11.02 -12.25 -2.28
CA VAL A 240 9.78 -11.76 -1.67
C VAL A 240 9.69 -12.15 -0.21
N THR A 241 9.35 -11.19 0.63
CA THR A 241 8.88 -11.43 2.00
C THR A 241 7.53 -10.77 2.19
N CYS A 242 6.56 -11.53 2.73
CA CYS A 242 5.27 -11.04 3.17
C CYS A 242 5.24 -11.02 4.71
N GLU A 243 5.00 -9.86 5.30
CA GLU A 243 4.69 -9.70 6.70
C GLU A 243 3.17 -9.57 6.86
N LEU A 244 2.57 -10.39 7.73
CA LEU A 244 1.14 -10.34 8.03
C LEU A 244 0.97 -9.45 9.25
N THR A 245 0.25 -8.33 9.12
CA THR A 245 0.16 -7.32 10.18
C THR A 245 -1.28 -6.97 10.52
N ASP A 246 -1.54 -6.71 11.81
CA ASP A 246 -2.87 -6.35 12.32
C ASP A 246 -3.35 -5.00 11.79
N MET A 247 -4.60 -4.95 11.36
CA MET A 247 -5.31 -3.76 10.92
C MET A 247 -6.75 -3.69 11.48
N GLU A 248 -6.98 -4.28 12.65
CA GLU A 248 -8.24 -4.13 13.39
C GLU A 248 -8.37 -2.76 14.05
N GLN A 249 -7.27 -2.06 14.22
CA GLN A 249 -7.21 -0.64 14.57
C GLN A 249 -6.27 0.09 13.62
N PRO A 250 -6.41 1.41 13.40
CA PRO A 250 -5.50 2.19 12.56
C PRO A 250 -4.04 2.04 12.98
N LEU A 251 -3.12 1.98 12.02
CA LEU A 251 -1.67 1.95 12.28
C LEU A 251 -1.18 3.36 12.66
N GLY A 252 -0.40 3.44 13.73
CA GLY A 252 -0.05 4.72 14.32
C GLY A 252 -1.27 5.41 14.93
N ARG A 253 -1.27 6.72 14.94
CA ARG A 253 -2.33 7.56 15.52
C ARG A 253 -3.07 8.39 14.48
N ALA A 254 -2.37 8.90 13.47
CA ALA A 254 -2.94 9.76 12.44
C ALA A 254 -3.58 8.96 11.30
N VAL A 255 -4.74 9.43 10.85
CA VAL A 255 -5.47 8.97 9.67
C VAL A 255 -5.93 10.19 8.88
N GLY A 256 -5.41 10.37 7.67
CA GLY A 256 -5.58 11.57 6.85
C GLY A 256 -4.24 12.02 6.26
N ASN A 257 -4.24 12.70 5.10
CA ASN A 257 -3.04 12.87 4.29
C ASN A 257 -1.90 13.63 4.99
N ALA A 258 -2.08 14.93 5.27
CA ALA A 258 -1.06 15.75 5.93
C ALA A 258 -0.77 15.30 7.37
N LEU A 259 -1.79 14.80 8.08
CA LEU A 259 -1.63 14.29 9.44
C LEU A 259 -0.73 13.05 9.47
N GLU A 260 -0.89 12.15 8.50
CA GLU A 260 -0.04 10.96 8.37
C GLU A 260 1.39 11.33 7.95
N VAL A 261 1.57 12.36 7.11
CA VAL A 261 2.90 12.88 6.77
C VAL A 261 3.59 13.47 8.00
N ALA A 262 2.88 14.25 8.80
CA ALA A 262 3.41 14.79 10.05
C ALA A 262 3.85 13.67 11.01
N GLU A 263 3.03 12.62 11.17
CA GLU A 263 3.37 11.46 11.99
C GLU A 263 4.55 10.66 11.41
N ALA A 264 4.67 10.56 10.09
CA ALA A 264 5.82 9.92 9.44
C ALA A 264 7.12 10.69 9.71
N ILE A 265 7.08 12.03 9.65
CA ILE A 265 8.22 12.90 10.01
C ILE A 265 8.62 12.70 11.48
N GLU A 266 7.65 12.69 12.40
CA GLU A 266 7.92 12.44 13.83
C GLU A 266 8.48 11.03 14.07
N THR A 267 8.02 10.05 13.28
CA THR A 267 8.56 8.69 13.33
C THR A 267 10.02 8.64 12.87
N LEU A 268 10.38 9.36 11.80
CA LEU A 268 11.77 9.49 11.35
C LEU A 268 12.66 10.26 12.35
N ARG A 269 12.07 11.09 13.22
CA ARG A 269 12.73 11.74 14.35
C ARG A 269 12.85 10.83 15.59
N GLY A 270 12.41 9.57 15.51
CA GLY A 270 12.39 8.62 16.63
C GLY A 270 11.26 8.84 17.64
N ARG A 271 10.31 9.74 17.38
CA ARG A 271 9.20 10.10 18.29
C ARG A 271 7.83 9.56 17.84
N GLY A 272 7.78 8.67 16.88
CA GLY A 272 6.54 8.10 16.36
C GLY A 272 5.86 7.11 17.31
N PRO A 273 4.61 6.71 17.01
CA PRO A 273 3.88 5.69 17.73
C PRO A 273 4.62 4.35 17.78
N ALA A 274 4.55 3.65 18.90
CA ALA A 274 5.31 2.42 19.13
C ALA A 274 5.01 1.29 18.12
N ASP A 275 3.75 1.16 17.70
CA ASP A 275 3.33 0.20 16.69
C ASP A 275 3.94 0.52 15.31
N LEU A 276 3.91 1.79 14.90
CA LEU A 276 4.50 2.25 13.65
C LEU A 276 6.04 2.11 13.68
N LEU A 277 6.71 2.56 14.73
CA LEU A 277 8.16 2.39 14.92
C LEU A 277 8.57 0.93 14.84
N LYS A 278 7.82 0.04 15.52
CA LYS A 278 8.09 -1.41 15.47
C LYS A 278 7.99 -1.95 14.05
N LEU A 279 6.93 -1.58 13.32
CA LEU A 279 6.71 -2.07 11.95
C LEU A 279 7.78 -1.57 10.99
N VAL A 280 8.10 -0.28 11.03
CA VAL A 280 9.09 0.30 10.09
C VAL A 280 10.50 -0.24 10.35
N ARG A 281 10.88 -0.50 11.59
CA ARG A 281 12.16 -1.14 11.94
C ARG A 281 12.27 -2.56 11.37
N LEU A 282 11.22 -3.36 11.54
CA LEU A 282 11.19 -4.74 11.01
C LEU A 282 11.18 -4.76 9.49
N ALA A 283 10.30 -3.99 8.85
CA ALA A 283 10.24 -3.91 7.39
C ALA A 283 11.54 -3.36 6.77
N GLY A 284 12.13 -2.33 7.36
CA GLY A 284 13.42 -1.78 6.93
C GLY A 284 14.55 -2.79 7.06
N ALA A 285 14.62 -3.50 8.18
CA ALA A 285 15.62 -4.56 8.38
C ALA A 285 15.44 -5.69 7.37
N GLU A 286 14.21 -6.12 7.11
CA GLU A 286 13.94 -7.15 6.10
C GLU A 286 14.34 -6.70 4.70
N MET A 287 14.06 -5.45 4.32
CA MET A 287 14.51 -4.89 3.04
C MET A 287 16.04 -4.89 2.93
N LEU A 288 16.78 -4.54 3.98
CA LEU A 288 18.24 -4.54 3.99
C LEU A 288 18.81 -5.97 3.84
N VAL A 289 18.20 -6.95 4.49
CA VAL A 289 18.60 -8.37 4.37
C VAL A 289 18.31 -8.90 2.96
N ARG A 290 17.07 -8.69 2.43
CA ARG A 290 16.68 -9.15 1.10
C ARG A 290 17.42 -8.42 -0.01
N GLY A 291 17.73 -7.16 0.19
CA GLY A 291 18.60 -6.37 -0.67
C GLY A 291 20.09 -6.74 -0.56
N ARG A 292 20.47 -7.68 0.32
CA ARG A 292 21.85 -8.10 0.59
C ARG A 292 22.77 -6.94 1.04
N ARG A 293 22.18 -5.90 1.65
CA ARG A 293 22.93 -4.79 2.26
C ARG A 293 23.40 -5.15 3.68
N SER A 294 22.64 -5.99 4.37
CA SER A 294 23.00 -6.57 5.67
C SER A 294 22.99 -8.10 5.57
N ARG A 295 23.91 -8.74 6.31
CA ARG A 295 24.04 -10.21 6.31
C ARG A 295 22.94 -10.93 7.10
N ASP A 296 22.40 -10.27 8.13
CA ASP A 296 21.43 -10.82 9.06
C ASP A 296 20.48 -9.72 9.61
N THR A 297 19.42 -10.14 10.25
CA THR A 297 18.40 -9.25 10.84
C THR A 297 18.98 -8.36 11.96
N LYS A 298 19.96 -8.85 12.74
CA LYS A 298 20.55 -8.08 13.84
C LYS A 298 21.32 -6.87 13.32
N SER A 299 22.19 -7.09 12.35
CA SER A 299 22.96 -6.02 11.70
C SER A 299 22.07 -5.06 10.93
N ALA A 300 21.00 -5.56 10.31
CA ALA A 300 20.00 -4.76 9.62
C ALA A 300 19.21 -3.85 10.58
N LEU A 301 18.73 -4.38 11.69
CA LEU A 301 18.06 -3.57 12.74
C LEU A 301 18.99 -2.49 13.28
N ALA A 302 20.25 -2.81 13.56
CA ALA A 302 21.22 -1.82 14.03
C ALA A 302 21.46 -0.69 13.00
N ALA A 303 21.44 -1.01 11.70
CA ALA A 303 21.55 0.00 10.64
C ALA A 303 20.32 0.91 10.57
N VAL A 304 19.10 0.33 10.65
CA VAL A 304 17.86 1.09 10.68
C VAL A 304 17.76 1.98 11.92
N ASP A 305 18.13 1.45 13.10
CA ASP A 305 18.12 2.20 14.37
C ASP A 305 19.11 3.37 14.34
N ARG A 306 20.25 3.19 13.70
CA ARG A 306 21.22 4.28 13.49
C ARG A 306 20.63 5.35 12.58
N ALA A 307 20.04 4.98 11.44
CA ALA A 307 19.44 5.95 10.51
C ALA A 307 18.25 6.72 11.11
N LEU A 308 17.58 6.15 12.11
CA LEU A 308 16.58 6.87 12.93
C LEU A 308 17.26 7.83 13.92
N SER A 309 18.31 7.40 14.62
CA SER A 309 18.92 8.16 15.72
C SER A 309 19.84 9.29 15.25
N ASP A 310 20.55 9.10 14.12
CA ASP A 310 21.47 10.11 13.57
C ASP A 310 20.80 11.10 12.60
N GLY A 311 19.50 10.92 12.33
CA GLY A 311 18.70 11.78 11.47
C GLY A 311 18.92 11.57 9.97
N SER A 312 19.74 10.62 9.55
CA SER A 312 20.00 10.38 8.12
C SER A 312 18.75 9.91 7.37
N GLY A 313 17.85 9.17 8.01
CA GLY A 313 16.54 8.82 7.46
C GLY A 313 15.66 10.03 7.18
N LEU A 314 15.60 11.00 8.10
CA LEU A 314 14.87 12.26 7.92
C LEU A 314 15.50 13.11 6.81
N ALA A 315 16.82 13.22 6.78
CA ALA A 315 17.55 13.92 5.73
C ALA A 315 17.27 13.33 4.35
N LYS A 316 17.15 11.99 4.25
CA LYS A 316 16.79 11.30 3.01
C LYS A 316 15.33 11.57 2.58
N LEU A 317 14.38 11.69 3.51
CA LEU A 317 13.03 12.14 3.18
C LEU A 317 13.05 13.58 2.64
N ARG A 318 13.81 14.48 3.26
CA ARG A 318 13.97 15.85 2.81
C ARG A 318 14.55 15.94 1.39
N GLU A 319 15.55 15.11 1.10
CA GLU A 319 16.16 14.99 -0.22
C GLU A 319 15.15 14.47 -1.28
N LEU A 320 14.36 13.44 -0.92
CA LEU A 320 13.28 12.91 -1.77
C LEU A 320 12.26 14.00 -2.10
N VAL A 321 11.78 14.73 -1.09
CA VAL A 321 10.78 15.79 -1.26
C VAL A 321 11.30 16.87 -2.19
N ALA A 322 12.53 17.36 -1.97
CA ALA A 322 13.16 18.37 -2.82
C ALA A 322 13.36 17.87 -4.26
N ALA A 323 13.80 16.62 -4.44
CA ALA A 323 14.07 16.03 -5.75
C ALA A 323 12.81 15.89 -6.62
N GLN A 324 11.64 15.75 -6.00
CA GLN A 324 10.35 15.68 -6.69
C GLN A 324 9.55 16.99 -6.66
N GLY A 325 10.22 18.12 -6.38
CA GLY A 325 9.64 19.46 -6.49
C GLY A 325 8.80 19.91 -5.28
N GLY A 326 8.72 19.08 -4.22
CA GLY A 326 8.03 19.45 -2.98
C GLY A 326 8.83 20.44 -2.14
N ASP A 327 8.15 21.17 -1.25
CA ASP A 327 8.81 22.07 -0.29
C ASP A 327 9.51 21.27 0.83
N PRO A 328 10.85 21.15 0.82
CA PRO A 328 11.57 20.36 1.81
C PRO A 328 11.53 20.99 3.23
N ARG A 329 11.18 22.28 3.34
CA ARG A 329 11.05 22.95 4.66
C ARG A 329 9.91 22.38 5.48
N ALA A 330 8.91 21.74 4.83
CA ALA A 330 7.83 21.05 5.53
C ALA A 330 8.29 19.76 6.23
N VAL A 331 9.45 19.22 5.86
CA VAL A 331 10.09 18.11 6.59
C VAL A 331 10.76 18.63 7.87
N ASP A 332 11.37 19.81 7.79
CA ASP A 332 12.02 20.45 8.94
C ASP A 332 10.97 21.00 9.92
N ASP A 333 9.89 21.59 9.39
CA ASP A 333 8.76 22.17 10.14
C ASP A 333 7.42 21.61 9.62
N PRO A 334 6.85 20.54 10.23
CA PRO A 334 5.54 20.00 9.87
C PRO A 334 4.38 20.99 10.01
N GLY A 335 4.62 22.13 10.64
CA GLY A 335 3.68 23.24 10.69
C GLY A 335 3.34 23.85 9.33
N ARG A 336 4.18 23.63 8.33
CA ARG A 336 3.97 24.04 6.93
C ARG A 336 3.08 23.12 6.12
N LEU A 337 2.77 21.93 6.63
CA LEU A 337 1.82 21.03 5.99
C LEU A 337 0.39 21.61 6.05
N PRO A 338 -0.49 21.22 5.11
CA PRO A 338 -1.89 21.65 5.12
C PRO A 338 -2.58 21.35 6.46
N ARG A 339 -3.32 22.34 7.02
CA ARG A 339 -4.01 22.21 8.31
C ARG A 339 -5.49 22.50 8.17
N ALA A 340 -6.31 21.75 8.88
CA ALA A 340 -7.75 22.01 9.00
C ALA A 340 -8.00 23.30 9.76
N PRO A 341 -9.06 24.05 9.40
CA PRO A 341 -9.41 25.29 10.09
C PRO A 341 -9.97 25.06 11.50
N ARG A 342 -10.46 23.87 11.80
CA ARG A 342 -11.05 23.53 13.09
C ARG A 342 -10.66 22.10 13.51
N VAL A 343 -10.48 21.92 14.82
CA VAL A 343 -10.21 20.63 15.45
C VAL A 343 -11.27 20.39 16.52
N GLU A 344 -11.94 19.24 16.44
CA GLU A 344 -12.93 18.79 17.43
C GLU A 344 -12.32 17.70 18.30
N HIS A 345 -12.41 17.87 19.64
CA HIS A 345 -11.90 16.90 20.60
C HIS A 345 -12.98 15.93 21.04
N LEU A 346 -12.74 14.63 20.89
CA LEU A 346 -13.63 13.60 21.39
C LEU A 346 -13.22 13.19 22.78
N VAL A 347 -14.02 13.57 23.79
CA VAL A 347 -13.71 13.33 25.19
C VAL A 347 -14.48 12.13 25.76
N ALA A 348 -13.84 11.37 26.66
CA ALA A 348 -14.45 10.23 27.31
C ALA A 348 -15.50 10.67 28.34
N ARG A 349 -16.71 10.10 28.25
CA ARG A 349 -17.81 10.38 29.19
C ARG A 349 -17.64 9.71 30.53
N ARG A 350 -16.80 8.66 30.61
CA ARG A 350 -16.48 7.88 31.83
C ARG A 350 -15.06 7.34 31.74
N THR A 351 -14.46 7.02 32.86
CA THR A 351 -13.16 6.30 32.88
C THR A 351 -13.40 4.85 32.42
N ALA A 352 -12.64 4.42 31.40
CA ALA A 352 -12.77 3.09 30.80
C ALA A 352 -11.50 2.70 30.03
N PHE A 353 -11.40 1.44 29.64
CA PHE A 353 -10.37 0.96 28.72
C PHE A 353 -10.93 0.90 27.29
N VAL A 354 -10.09 1.23 26.30
CA VAL A 354 -10.43 1.03 24.89
C VAL A 354 -10.40 -0.48 24.59
N ALA A 355 -11.56 -1.05 24.29
CA ALA A 355 -11.71 -2.49 24.03
C ALA A 355 -11.50 -2.83 22.56
N ALA A 356 -11.93 -1.96 21.65
CA ALA A 356 -11.73 -2.09 20.21
C ALA A 356 -11.83 -0.73 19.53
N ILE A 357 -11.19 -0.61 18.36
CA ILE A 357 -11.33 0.53 17.45
C ILE A 357 -11.59 -0.06 16.07
N ALA A 358 -12.78 0.14 15.51
CA ALA A 358 -13.13 -0.32 14.17
C ALA A 358 -12.38 0.51 13.11
N ALA A 359 -11.26 -0.02 12.61
CA ALA A 359 -10.38 0.72 11.71
C ALA A 359 -11.06 1.13 10.41
N ASP A 360 -11.90 0.27 9.83
CA ASP A 360 -12.72 0.57 8.65
C ASP A 360 -13.64 1.77 8.86
N ARG A 361 -14.28 1.89 10.03
CA ARG A 361 -15.10 3.05 10.37
C ARG A 361 -14.29 4.34 10.46
N VAL A 362 -13.12 4.29 11.11
CA VAL A 362 -12.22 5.46 11.17
C VAL A 362 -11.77 5.86 9.76
N GLY A 363 -11.44 4.89 8.90
CA GLY A 363 -11.10 5.13 7.50
C GLY A 363 -12.25 5.74 6.71
N THR A 364 -13.46 5.18 6.82
CA THR A 364 -14.67 5.70 6.15
C THR A 364 -15.02 7.12 6.63
N ALA A 365 -14.93 7.37 7.93
CA ALA A 365 -15.12 8.72 8.47
C ALA A 365 -14.08 9.71 7.92
N SER A 366 -12.80 9.30 7.79
CA SER A 366 -11.75 10.11 7.18
C SER A 366 -12.07 10.47 5.71
N VAL A 367 -12.62 9.52 4.93
CA VAL A 367 -13.08 9.77 3.55
C VAL A 367 -14.22 10.80 3.54
N ARG A 368 -15.23 10.66 4.41
CA ARG A 368 -16.35 11.62 4.54
C ARG A 368 -15.90 13.03 4.93
N LEU A 369 -14.84 13.14 5.75
CA LEU A 369 -14.21 14.43 6.05
C LEU A 369 -13.52 15.05 4.81
N GLY A 370 -13.37 14.29 3.73
CA GLY A 370 -12.73 14.72 2.49
C GLY A 370 -11.28 14.26 2.33
N ALA A 371 -10.70 13.50 3.27
CA ALA A 371 -9.33 13.02 3.17
C ALA A 371 -9.14 11.89 2.14
N GLY A 372 -10.23 11.31 1.61
CA GLY A 372 -10.24 10.27 0.57
C GLY A 372 -11.21 10.59 -0.56
N ARG A 373 -11.30 9.69 -1.54
CA ARG A 373 -12.20 9.80 -2.70
C ARG A 373 -13.35 8.83 -2.57
N GLU A 374 -14.56 9.29 -2.82
CA GLU A 374 -15.74 8.43 -3.00
C GLU A 374 -15.78 7.85 -4.41
N LYS A 375 -15.35 8.63 -5.40
CA LYS A 375 -15.27 8.25 -6.81
C LYS A 375 -13.90 8.59 -7.37
N LYS A 376 -13.46 7.82 -8.38
CA LYS A 376 -12.21 8.10 -9.11
C LYS A 376 -12.25 9.50 -9.71
N GLY A 377 -11.22 10.29 -9.40
CA GLY A 377 -11.09 11.67 -9.89
C GLY A 377 -11.61 12.75 -8.95
N ASP A 378 -12.32 12.39 -7.87
CA ASP A 378 -12.75 13.37 -6.88
C ASP A 378 -11.57 14.10 -6.25
N PRO A 379 -11.68 15.41 -5.98
CA PRO A 379 -10.67 16.15 -5.23
C PRO A 379 -10.65 15.67 -3.77
N ILE A 380 -9.46 15.69 -3.17
CA ILE A 380 -9.29 15.39 -1.74
C ILE A 380 -8.88 16.62 -0.97
N ASP A 381 -9.28 16.69 0.29
CA ASP A 381 -8.82 17.70 1.23
C ASP A 381 -7.68 17.13 2.08
N LEU A 382 -6.47 17.56 1.79
CA LEU A 382 -5.26 17.09 2.46
C LEU A 382 -5.19 17.48 3.94
N ARG A 383 -6.03 18.43 4.40
CA ARG A 383 -6.01 19.03 5.73
C ARG A 383 -6.77 18.20 6.76
N THR A 384 -7.77 17.43 6.30
CA THR A 384 -8.75 16.75 7.16
C THR A 384 -8.30 15.35 7.57
N GLY A 385 -8.89 14.84 8.67
CA GLY A 385 -8.61 13.49 9.16
C GLY A 385 -8.82 13.35 10.66
N VAL A 386 -8.20 12.33 11.23
CA VAL A 386 -8.36 11.94 12.64
C VAL A 386 -7.00 11.68 13.26
N VAL A 387 -6.81 12.11 14.52
CA VAL A 387 -5.66 11.72 15.34
C VAL A 387 -6.16 10.99 16.59
N LEU A 388 -5.73 9.74 16.77
CA LEU A 388 -6.10 8.90 17.91
C LEU A 388 -5.15 9.15 19.07
N HIS A 389 -5.65 9.55 20.24
CA HIS A 389 -4.86 9.67 21.47
C HIS A 389 -4.83 8.38 22.27
N ALA A 390 -5.80 7.49 22.04
CA ALA A 390 -5.89 6.20 22.71
C ALA A 390 -5.97 5.04 21.70
N LYS A 391 -5.33 3.94 22.05
CA LYS A 391 -5.29 2.68 21.28
C LYS A 391 -5.93 1.56 22.12
N VAL A 392 -6.20 0.41 21.49
CA VAL A 392 -6.72 -0.76 22.18
C VAL A 392 -5.82 -1.17 23.35
N GLY A 393 -6.39 -1.25 24.55
CA GLY A 393 -5.70 -1.53 25.80
C GLY A 393 -5.42 -0.31 26.67
N ASP A 394 -5.48 0.90 26.11
CA ASP A 394 -5.24 2.13 26.85
C ASP A 394 -6.42 2.43 27.81
N ARG A 395 -6.08 2.93 29.01
CA ARG A 395 -7.03 3.49 29.97
C ARG A 395 -7.22 4.97 29.65
N VAL A 396 -8.48 5.38 29.52
CA VAL A 396 -8.86 6.78 29.28
C VAL A 396 -9.72 7.25 30.44
N GLU A 397 -9.40 8.43 31.00
CA GLU A 397 -10.13 9.00 32.12
C GLU A 397 -11.33 9.83 31.64
N ARG A 398 -12.35 9.97 32.50
CA ARG A 398 -13.47 10.87 32.23
C ARG A 398 -12.97 12.28 31.93
N GLY A 399 -13.44 12.88 30.83
CA GLY A 399 -13.03 14.21 30.36
C GLY A 399 -11.73 14.22 29.56
N GLN A 400 -10.97 13.13 29.52
CA GLN A 400 -9.75 13.04 28.69
C GLN A 400 -10.12 12.88 27.20
N SER A 401 -9.42 13.61 26.33
CA SER A 401 -9.55 13.42 24.88
C SER A 401 -8.94 12.10 24.45
N TYR A 402 -9.70 11.31 23.69
CA TYR A 402 -9.25 10.03 23.11
C TYR A 402 -9.02 10.10 21.61
N ALA A 403 -9.53 11.15 20.95
CA ALA A 403 -9.27 11.44 19.54
C ALA A 403 -9.49 12.92 19.23
N GLU A 404 -8.85 13.40 18.19
CA GLU A 404 -9.09 14.68 17.53
C GLU A 404 -9.58 14.45 16.12
N VAL A 405 -10.56 15.27 15.69
CA VAL A 405 -11.11 15.26 14.33
C VAL A 405 -10.80 16.60 13.69
N HIS A 406 -10.04 16.59 12.63
CA HIS A 406 -9.64 17.75 11.85
C HIS A 406 -10.64 17.96 10.73
N VAL A 407 -11.45 19.03 10.83
CA VAL A 407 -12.63 19.28 10.00
C VAL A 407 -12.49 20.51 9.13
N ALA A 408 -13.10 20.48 7.93
CA ALA A 408 -13.09 21.58 6.99
C ALA A 408 -14.27 22.56 7.18
N GLY A 409 -15.21 22.27 8.08
CA GLY A 409 -16.43 23.06 8.30
C GLY A 409 -17.57 22.72 7.35
N LYS A 410 -17.62 21.48 6.86
CA LYS A 410 -18.67 20.96 5.97
C LYS A 410 -19.84 20.35 6.77
N PRO A 411 -21.06 20.30 6.22
CA PRO A 411 -22.20 19.62 6.88
C PRO A 411 -21.94 18.16 7.23
N ALA A 412 -21.22 17.42 6.36
CA ALA A 412 -20.87 16.01 6.57
C ALA A 412 -19.88 15.76 7.72
N ASP A 413 -19.27 16.81 8.30
CA ASP A 413 -18.31 16.66 9.39
C ASP A 413 -18.97 16.09 10.66
N SER A 414 -20.24 16.44 10.92
CA SER A 414 -20.99 15.93 12.08
C SER A 414 -21.21 14.41 12.01
N ASP A 415 -21.57 13.88 10.85
CA ASP A 415 -21.81 12.45 10.65
C ASP A 415 -20.48 11.66 10.77
N ALA A 416 -19.42 12.23 10.23
CA ALA A 416 -18.07 11.64 10.35
C ALA A 416 -17.61 11.60 11.82
N ILE A 417 -17.88 12.65 12.60
CA ILE A 417 -17.55 12.71 14.04
C ILE A 417 -18.31 11.61 14.80
N GLU A 418 -19.62 11.45 14.53
CA GLU A 418 -20.41 10.40 15.19
C GLU A 418 -19.95 8.99 14.77
N GLU A 419 -19.54 8.80 13.52
CA GLU A 419 -18.97 7.54 13.07
C GLU A 419 -17.65 7.21 13.78
N ILE A 420 -16.77 8.20 14.02
CA ILE A 420 -15.55 8.03 14.79
C ILE A 420 -15.87 7.68 16.25
N ARG A 421 -16.89 8.34 16.88
CA ARG A 421 -17.36 7.96 18.22
C ARG A 421 -17.81 6.51 18.27
N ALA A 422 -18.59 6.07 17.28
CA ALA A 422 -19.11 4.71 17.17
C ALA A 422 -18.03 3.66 16.83
N ALA A 423 -16.89 4.09 16.29
CA ALA A 423 -15.75 3.18 16.04
C ALA A 423 -15.11 2.66 17.33
N PHE A 424 -15.24 3.37 18.44
CA PHE A 424 -14.66 2.98 19.73
C PHE A 424 -15.61 2.10 20.56
N ARG A 425 -15.09 0.97 21.02
CA ARG A 425 -15.73 0.14 22.04
C ARG A 425 -14.99 0.29 23.35
N TRP A 426 -15.75 0.35 24.45
CA TRP A 426 -15.24 0.63 25.78
C TRP A 426 -15.47 -0.55 26.71
N SER A 427 -14.52 -0.81 27.63
CA SER A 427 -14.61 -1.85 28.67
C SER A 427 -14.30 -1.26 30.04
N ALA A 428 -15.03 -1.70 31.07
CA ALA A 428 -14.70 -1.41 32.46
C ALA A 428 -13.45 -2.20 32.92
N ARG A 429 -13.12 -3.30 32.26
CA ARG A 429 -11.99 -4.17 32.58
C ARG A 429 -10.84 -3.91 31.61
N ARG A 430 -9.61 -4.10 32.11
CA ARG A 430 -8.40 -3.99 31.29
C ARG A 430 -8.46 -4.95 30.09
N VAL A 431 -8.06 -4.47 28.94
CA VAL A 431 -7.97 -5.23 27.67
C VAL A 431 -6.50 -5.31 27.29
N ALA A 432 -6.07 -6.44 26.78
CA ALA A 432 -4.71 -6.62 26.30
C ALA A 432 -4.47 -5.81 24.99
N PRO A 433 -3.30 -5.18 24.83
CA PRO A 433 -2.92 -4.58 23.55
C PRO A 433 -2.90 -5.61 22.43
N ARG A 434 -3.18 -5.16 21.21
CA ARG A 434 -3.19 -6.04 20.04
C ARG A 434 -1.77 -6.41 19.60
N ARG A 435 -1.64 -7.65 19.13
CA ARG A 435 -0.38 -8.12 18.53
C ARG A 435 -0.26 -7.57 17.10
N LEU A 436 0.76 -6.75 16.83
CA LEU A 436 0.97 -6.13 15.54
C LEU A 436 1.38 -7.13 14.44
N ILE A 437 2.37 -7.99 14.71
CA ILE A 437 2.89 -8.96 13.73
C ILE A 437 2.18 -10.30 13.93
N LEU A 438 1.43 -10.74 12.94
CA LEU A 438 0.62 -11.95 12.95
C LEU A 438 1.32 -13.15 12.32
N GLY A 439 2.32 -12.90 11.49
CA GLY A 439 3.10 -13.94 10.82
C GLY A 439 4.02 -13.40 9.74
N ARG A 440 4.83 -14.31 9.17
CA ARG A 440 5.76 -14.01 8.07
C ARG A 440 5.81 -15.19 7.11
N ILE A 441 5.82 -14.92 5.82
CA ILE A 441 6.03 -15.88 4.72
C ILE A 441 7.05 -15.29 3.78
N ALA A 442 8.11 -16.04 3.45
CA ALA A 442 9.21 -15.52 2.64
C ALA A 442 9.68 -16.57 1.63
N SER A 443 10.26 -16.10 0.51
CA SER A 443 11.08 -16.92 -0.38
C SER A 443 12.34 -17.39 0.37
N ARG A 444 12.81 -18.59 0.03
CA ARG A 444 14.06 -19.16 0.55
C ARG A 444 15.27 -18.38 0.06
#